data_789bc09d56e3b3fe58e3be743bba419f
#
_entry.id   789bc09d56e3b3fe58e3be743bba419f
#
_cell.length_a   1.000
_cell.length_b   1.000
_cell.length_c   1.000
_cell.angle_alpha   90.00
_cell.angle_beta   90.00
_cell.angle_gamma   90.00
#
_symmetry.space_group_name_H-M   'P 1'
#
loop_
_entity.id
_entity.type
_entity.pdbx_description
1 polymer ?
#
loop_
_entity_poly.entity_id
_entity_poly.type
_entity_poly.pdbx_seq_one_letter_code
_entity_poly.pdbx_strand_id
1 'polypeptide(L)'
;MNKELEMTPNVLVEFLQKPASEFTKEDIIRYIYEKDIQMVNFMYPAADGRLKTLNFVINNAAYLDAILTCGERVDGSSLFPFIEAGSSDLYVVPRFRTAFVDPFAEIPTLSMLCSFFNKDGEPLESSPEHTLHKACKAFTDVTGMEFQAMGELEYYVISPDTGMFQATDQRGYHESAPYAKFNDFRTQCMSYIAQTGGQIKYGHSEVGNFTLDGMIYEQNEIEFLPVRAEDAADQLMIAKWVIRNLGYRYGYNVTFAPKITAGKAGSGLHVHMRIVKDGQNQMLKDGVLSETARKAIAGMMELAPSITAFGNTNPTSYFRLVPHQEAPTNVCWGDRNRSVLVRVPLGWAAKTDMCTLANPLE
;
A
#
# COMPACT_ATOMS: atom_id res chain seq x y z
N MET A 1 9.79 -0.34 28.75
CA MET A 1 9.45 -0.81 27.40
C MET A 1 8.53 0.22 26.77
N ASN A 2 8.76 0.64 25.53
CA ASN A 2 7.88 1.61 24.85
C ASN A 2 6.55 0.93 24.53
N LYS A 3 5.45 1.40 25.11
CA LYS A 3 4.12 0.78 24.93
C LYS A 3 3.66 0.74 23.47
N GLU A 4 4.16 1.65 22.63
CA GLU A 4 3.86 1.67 21.19
C GLU A 4 4.50 0.49 20.42
N LEU A 5 5.51 -0.14 21.00
CA LEU A 5 6.19 -1.31 20.42
C LEU A 5 5.68 -2.64 20.98
N GLU A 6 4.85 -2.58 22.02
CA GLU A 6 4.23 -3.77 22.60
C GLU A 6 3.16 -4.30 21.63
N MET A 7 3.08 -5.62 21.51
CA MET A 7 2.12 -6.33 20.63
C MET A 7 2.30 -6.05 19.13
N THR A 8 3.46 -5.50 18.70
CA THR A 8 3.73 -5.34 17.26
C THR A 8 3.84 -6.71 16.59
N PRO A 9 3.20 -6.91 15.42
CA PRO A 9 3.40 -8.15 14.66
C PRO A 9 4.73 -8.18 13.88
N ASN A 10 5.44 -7.06 13.76
CA ASN A 10 6.71 -6.97 13.05
C ASN A 10 7.86 -7.46 13.94
N VAL A 11 8.40 -8.63 13.60
CA VAL A 11 9.46 -9.29 14.39
C VAL A 11 10.78 -8.52 14.45
N LEU A 12 11.08 -7.63 13.47
CA LEU A 12 12.24 -6.76 13.53
C LEU A 12 12.03 -5.64 14.57
N VAL A 13 10.85 -5.04 14.58
CA VAL A 13 10.49 -4.00 15.57
C VAL A 13 10.51 -4.60 16.98
N GLU A 14 9.95 -5.82 17.14
CA GLU A 14 10.00 -6.54 18.41
C GLU A 14 11.43 -6.82 18.86
N PHE A 15 12.28 -7.32 17.97
CA PHE A 15 13.68 -7.65 18.28
C PHE A 15 14.54 -6.41 18.55
N LEU A 16 14.42 -5.39 17.72
CA LEU A 16 15.24 -4.17 17.80
C LEU A 16 14.76 -3.20 18.89
N GLN A 17 13.53 -3.35 19.37
CA GLN A 17 12.89 -2.49 20.37
C GLN A 17 12.87 -1.00 19.97
N LYS A 18 12.70 -0.75 18.66
CA LYS A 18 12.56 0.60 18.09
C LYS A 18 11.67 0.58 16.83
N PRO A 19 11.03 1.71 16.47
CA PRO A 19 10.17 1.77 15.29
C PRO A 19 10.99 1.56 14.01
N ALA A 20 10.35 1.02 12.98
CA ALA A 20 11.02 0.72 11.70
C ALA A 20 11.62 1.97 11.03
N SER A 21 11.03 3.16 11.24
CA SER A 21 11.56 4.44 10.75
C SER A 21 12.96 4.77 11.25
N GLU A 22 13.42 4.13 12.33
CA GLU A 22 14.72 4.35 12.96
C GLU A 22 15.73 3.24 12.66
N PHE A 23 15.39 2.26 11.81
CA PHE A 23 16.29 1.17 11.45
C PHE A 23 17.53 1.68 10.72
N THR A 24 18.69 1.24 11.15
CA THR A 24 19.98 1.55 10.55
C THR A 24 20.58 0.30 9.89
N LYS A 25 21.63 0.48 9.11
CA LYS A 25 22.38 -0.63 8.52
C LYS A 25 22.91 -1.60 9.60
N GLU A 26 23.39 -1.06 10.69
CA GLU A 26 23.92 -1.82 11.82
C GLU A 26 22.84 -2.68 12.49
N ASP A 27 21.61 -2.19 12.58
CA ASP A 27 20.49 -2.97 13.08
C ASP A 27 20.16 -4.14 12.16
N ILE A 28 20.16 -3.90 10.86
CA ILE A 28 19.92 -4.94 9.85
C ILE A 28 20.98 -6.01 9.93
N ILE A 29 22.27 -5.62 9.98
CA ILE A 29 23.38 -6.56 10.12
C ILE A 29 23.28 -7.36 11.42
N ARG A 30 22.94 -6.70 12.55
CA ARG A 30 22.73 -7.37 13.83
C ARG A 30 21.60 -8.39 13.76
N TYR A 31 20.46 -8.01 13.17
CA TYR A 31 19.33 -8.92 13.01
C TYR A 31 19.70 -10.15 12.17
N ILE A 32 20.37 -9.92 11.03
CA ILE A 32 20.83 -10.98 10.13
C ILE A 32 21.73 -11.97 10.89
N TYR A 33 22.68 -11.46 11.65
CA TYR A 33 23.63 -12.29 12.38
C TYR A 33 22.95 -13.09 13.52
N GLU A 34 22.13 -12.44 14.35
CA GLU A 34 21.52 -13.07 15.53
C GLU A 34 20.33 -14.00 15.17
N LYS A 35 19.77 -13.87 13.97
CA LYS A 35 18.65 -14.70 13.49
C LYS A 35 19.04 -15.67 12.38
N ASP A 36 20.33 -15.86 12.14
CA ASP A 36 20.85 -16.79 11.12
C ASP A 36 20.19 -16.58 9.74
N ILE A 37 19.97 -15.33 9.36
CA ILE A 37 19.44 -14.98 8.03
C ILE A 37 20.50 -15.33 6.99
N GLN A 38 20.11 -16.09 5.97
CA GLN A 38 21.03 -16.62 4.95
C GLN A 38 20.98 -15.82 3.65
N MET A 39 19.87 -15.16 3.37
CA MET A 39 19.66 -14.40 2.14
C MET A 39 19.10 -13.00 2.41
N VAL A 40 19.40 -12.08 1.51
CA VAL A 40 18.82 -10.74 1.47
C VAL A 40 18.16 -10.52 0.12
N ASN A 41 16.96 -9.97 0.11
CA ASN A 41 16.26 -9.56 -1.10
C ASN A 41 16.21 -8.05 -1.19
N PHE A 42 16.63 -7.51 -2.33
CA PHE A 42 16.34 -6.13 -2.72
C PHE A 42 15.12 -6.12 -3.62
N MET A 43 14.09 -5.41 -3.20
CA MET A 43 12.81 -5.33 -3.90
C MET A 43 12.55 -3.90 -4.37
N TYR A 44 12.03 -3.74 -5.58
CA TYR A 44 11.75 -2.42 -6.16
C TYR A 44 10.62 -2.48 -7.17
N PRO A 45 9.79 -1.42 -7.28
CA PRO A 45 8.72 -1.37 -8.26
C PRO A 45 9.27 -1.14 -9.66
N ALA A 46 8.70 -1.83 -10.66
CA ALA A 46 8.91 -1.54 -12.07
C ALA A 46 7.68 -0.81 -12.66
N ALA A 47 7.78 -0.42 -13.93
CA ALA A 47 6.71 0.31 -14.62
C ALA A 47 5.36 -0.44 -14.66
N ASP A 48 5.36 -1.75 -14.53
CA ASP A 48 4.15 -2.59 -14.46
C ASP A 48 3.48 -2.60 -13.08
N GLY A 49 4.01 -1.83 -12.12
CA GLY A 49 3.49 -1.75 -10.74
C GLY A 49 3.69 -3.02 -9.92
N ARG A 50 4.56 -3.94 -10.35
CA ARG A 50 4.94 -5.14 -9.58
C ARG A 50 6.31 -4.96 -8.94
N LEU A 51 6.49 -5.56 -7.77
CA LEU A 51 7.80 -5.65 -7.14
C LEU A 51 8.65 -6.67 -7.90
N LYS A 52 9.84 -6.23 -8.34
CA LYS A 52 10.92 -7.08 -8.83
C LYS A 52 11.86 -7.36 -7.68
N THR A 53 12.66 -8.41 -7.77
CA THR A 53 13.52 -8.86 -6.68
C THR A 53 14.90 -9.28 -7.19
N LEU A 54 15.95 -8.84 -6.49
CA LEU A 54 17.28 -9.43 -6.55
C LEU A 54 17.50 -10.25 -5.27
N ASN A 55 18.01 -11.46 -5.44
CA ASN A 55 18.26 -12.38 -4.33
C ASN A 55 19.78 -12.47 -4.10
N PHE A 56 20.24 -12.16 -2.89
CA PHE A 56 21.64 -12.23 -2.49
C PHE A 56 21.84 -13.34 -1.48
N VAL A 57 22.80 -14.21 -1.72
CA VAL A 57 23.33 -15.12 -0.70
C VAL A 57 24.36 -14.36 0.12
N ILE A 58 24.28 -14.44 1.43
CA ILE A 58 25.23 -13.78 2.34
C ILE A 58 26.51 -14.64 2.39
N ASN A 59 27.51 -14.27 1.59
CA ASN A 59 28.76 -15.02 1.50
C ASN A 59 29.71 -14.73 2.68
N ASN A 60 29.73 -13.48 3.16
CA ASN A 60 30.52 -13.03 4.32
C ASN A 60 30.08 -11.62 4.74
N ALA A 61 30.59 -11.17 5.90
CA ALA A 61 30.23 -9.87 6.47
C ALA A 61 30.65 -8.69 5.59
N ALA A 62 31.82 -8.75 4.94
CA ALA A 62 32.30 -7.66 4.08
C ALA A 62 31.43 -7.51 2.83
N TYR A 63 31.01 -8.61 2.23
CA TYR A 63 30.09 -8.59 1.09
C TYR A 63 28.70 -8.05 1.51
N LEU A 64 28.16 -8.50 2.65
CA LEU A 64 26.91 -7.99 3.19
C LEU A 64 26.98 -6.47 3.42
N ASP A 65 28.03 -5.99 4.07
CA ASP A 65 28.23 -4.55 4.29
C ASP A 65 28.28 -3.77 2.98
N ALA A 66 28.96 -4.30 1.98
CA ALA A 66 29.10 -3.67 0.66
C ALA A 66 27.73 -3.53 -0.04
N ILE A 67 26.93 -4.59 -0.13
CA ILE A 67 25.62 -4.52 -0.80
C ILE A 67 24.62 -3.65 -0.04
N LEU A 68 24.65 -3.66 1.29
CA LEU A 68 23.79 -2.78 2.09
C LEU A 68 24.18 -1.30 2.00
N THR A 69 25.46 -1.01 1.75
CA THR A 69 25.97 0.37 1.63
C THR A 69 25.82 0.94 0.22
N CYS A 70 26.24 0.17 -0.78
CA CYS A 70 26.34 0.64 -2.17
C CYS A 70 25.12 0.26 -3.02
N GLY A 71 24.32 -0.69 -2.55
CA GLY A 71 23.28 -1.26 -3.37
C GLY A 71 23.84 -2.18 -4.47
N GLU A 72 23.05 -2.39 -5.52
CA GLU A 72 23.43 -3.22 -6.67
C GLU A 72 22.99 -2.56 -7.97
N ARG A 73 23.75 -2.80 -9.03
CA ARG A 73 23.46 -2.31 -10.38
C ARG A 73 22.36 -3.15 -11.05
N VAL A 74 21.46 -2.47 -11.73
CA VAL A 74 20.38 -3.07 -12.52
C VAL A 74 20.24 -2.40 -13.88
N ASP A 75 19.69 -3.11 -14.84
CA ASP A 75 19.33 -2.56 -16.14
C ASP A 75 17.99 -1.83 -16.08
N GLY A 76 18.03 -0.50 -16.08
CA GLY A 76 16.85 0.34 -16.04
C GLY A 76 15.97 0.22 -17.27
N SER A 77 16.52 -0.11 -18.46
CA SER A 77 15.74 -0.27 -19.68
C SER A 77 14.80 -1.49 -19.64
N SER A 78 15.19 -2.50 -18.87
CA SER A 78 14.35 -3.67 -18.59
C SER A 78 13.26 -3.41 -17.54
N LEU A 79 13.36 -2.32 -16.80
CA LEU A 79 12.43 -1.95 -15.74
C LEU A 79 11.46 -0.84 -16.17
N PHE A 80 11.94 0.10 -16.97
CA PHE A 80 11.20 1.30 -17.36
C PHE A 80 11.30 1.55 -18.86
N PRO A 81 10.17 1.57 -19.58
CA PRO A 81 10.16 1.70 -21.06
C PRO A 81 10.66 3.07 -21.57
N PHE A 82 10.79 4.06 -20.69
CA PHE A 82 11.31 5.39 -21.03
C PHE A 82 12.83 5.53 -20.84
N ILE A 83 13.51 4.47 -20.36
CA ILE A 83 14.98 4.46 -20.20
C ILE A 83 15.60 3.80 -21.42
N GLU A 84 16.49 4.52 -22.13
CA GLU A 84 17.19 4.02 -23.30
C GLU A 84 18.31 3.04 -22.91
N ALA A 85 18.45 1.95 -23.67
CA ALA A 85 19.47 0.91 -23.40
C ALA A 85 20.91 1.43 -23.41
N GLY A 86 21.21 2.50 -24.16
CA GLY A 86 22.54 3.08 -24.24
C GLY A 86 23.04 3.79 -22.97
N SER A 87 22.16 4.04 -21.99
CA SER A 87 22.48 4.66 -20.70
C SER A 87 21.53 4.15 -19.62
N SER A 88 21.41 2.82 -19.50
CA SER A 88 20.39 2.18 -18.70
C SER A 88 20.83 1.73 -17.31
N ASP A 89 22.12 1.78 -16.99
CA ASP A 89 22.62 1.35 -15.68
C ASP A 89 22.05 2.25 -14.56
N LEU A 90 21.35 1.62 -13.64
CA LEU A 90 20.84 2.21 -12.41
C LEU A 90 21.39 1.44 -11.21
N TYR A 91 21.40 2.07 -10.06
CA TYR A 91 21.61 1.41 -8.77
C TYR A 91 20.31 1.31 -8.00
N VAL A 92 20.08 0.18 -7.32
CA VAL A 92 19.03 -0.02 -6.33
C VAL A 92 19.66 -0.10 -4.94
N VAL A 93 19.34 0.85 -4.07
CA VAL A 93 19.91 0.99 -2.73
C VAL A 93 18.82 0.73 -1.69
N PRO A 94 19.05 -0.18 -0.73
CA PRO A 94 18.01 -0.59 0.23
C PRO A 94 17.62 0.53 1.20
N ARG A 95 16.34 0.60 1.50
CA ARG A 95 15.76 1.48 2.52
C ARG A 95 15.49 0.67 3.78
N PHE A 96 16.37 0.75 4.77
CA PHE A 96 16.34 -0.12 5.96
C PHE A 96 15.02 -0.06 6.73
N ARG A 97 14.33 1.09 6.74
CA ARG A 97 13.02 1.26 7.37
C ARG A 97 11.93 0.33 6.80
N THR A 98 12.15 -0.24 5.61
CA THR A 98 11.21 -1.14 4.94
C THR A 98 11.54 -2.61 5.12
N ALA A 99 12.54 -2.94 5.94
CA ALA A 99 13.01 -4.30 6.13
C ALA A 99 11.95 -5.19 6.81
N PHE A 100 11.80 -6.40 6.30
CA PHE A 100 10.93 -7.42 6.88
C PHE A 100 11.46 -8.83 6.60
N VAL A 101 11.10 -9.78 7.47
CA VAL A 101 11.35 -11.21 7.21
C VAL A 101 10.38 -11.68 6.14
N ASP A 102 10.89 -12.32 5.09
CA ASP A 102 10.07 -12.82 3.98
C ASP A 102 9.19 -14.00 4.46
N PRO A 103 7.86 -13.83 4.53
CA PRO A 103 6.98 -14.88 5.04
C PRO A 103 6.77 -16.03 4.05
N PHE A 104 7.31 -15.91 2.83
CA PHE A 104 7.18 -16.90 1.78
C PHE A 104 8.47 -17.66 1.50
N ALA A 105 9.60 -17.21 2.02
CA ALA A 105 10.88 -17.86 1.79
C ALA A 105 11.04 -19.12 2.66
N GLU A 106 11.48 -20.21 2.05
CA GLU A 106 11.87 -21.43 2.78
C GLU A 106 13.24 -21.28 3.43
N ILE A 107 14.14 -20.53 2.79
CA ILE A 107 15.45 -20.15 3.33
C ILE A 107 15.26 -18.86 4.14
N PRO A 108 15.79 -18.75 5.37
CA PRO A 108 15.70 -17.53 6.16
C PRO A 108 16.19 -16.30 5.38
N THR A 109 15.27 -15.42 5.02
CA THR A 109 15.49 -14.31 4.10
C THR A 109 14.96 -13.00 4.69
N LEU A 110 15.75 -11.94 4.58
CA LEU A 110 15.34 -10.57 4.89
C LEU A 110 15.11 -9.79 3.58
N SER A 111 13.95 -9.20 3.43
CA SER A 111 13.59 -8.40 2.25
C SER A 111 13.50 -6.92 2.60
N MET A 112 13.91 -6.06 1.66
CA MET A 112 13.84 -4.59 1.80
C MET A 112 13.45 -3.95 0.48
N LEU A 113 12.65 -2.88 0.54
CA LEU A 113 12.42 -2.03 -0.63
C LEU A 113 13.65 -1.16 -0.88
N CYS A 114 13.91 -0.87 -2.16
CA CYS A 114 15.04 -0.05 -2.60
C CYS A 114 14.57 1.21 -3.31
N SER A 115 15.42 2.24 -3.26
CA SER A 115 15.34 3.44 -4.10
C SER A 115 16.27 3.33 -5.29
N PHE A 116 15.91 4.01 -6.39
CA PHE A 116 16.73 4.03 -7.60
C PHE A 116 17.66 5.25 -7.62
N PHE A 117 18.89 4.99 -8.04
CA PHE A 117 19.91 6.02 -8.25
C PHE A 117 20.50 5.90 -9.66
N ASN A 118 20.88 7.04 -10.23
CA ASN A 118 21.55 7.09 -11.53
C ASN A 118 23.06 6.82 -11.40
N LYS A 119 23.78 6.84 -12.53
CA LYS A 119 25.24 6.61 -12.61
C LYS A 119 26.09 7.61 -11.81
N ASP A 120 25.54 8.78 -11.49
CA ASP A 120 26.23 9.86 -10.77
C ASP A 120 25.95 9.78 -9.25
N GLY A 121 25.18 8.79 -8.80
CA GLY A 121 24.80 8.60 -7.40
C GLY A 121 23.65 9.51 -6.95
N GLU A 122 22.94 10.14 -7.90
CA GLU A 122 21.79 10.97 -7.62
C GLU A 122 20.51 10.13 -7.71
N PRO A 123 19.46 10.43 -6.91
CA PRO A 123 18.17 9.77 -7.05
C PRO A 123 17.63 9.85 -8.47
N LEU A 124 17.04 8.76 -8.95
CA LEU A 124 16.42 8.73 -10.29
C LEU A 124 15.18 9.62 -10.31
N GLU A 125 15.27 10.77 -11.00
CA GLU A 125 14.24 11.81 -11.07
C GLU A 125 12.86 11.31 -11.52
N SER A 126 12.83 10.31 -12.40
CA SER A 126 11.60 9.73 -12.95
C SER A 126 11.04 8.56 -12.13
N SER A 127 11.69 8.16 -11.04
CA SER A 127 11.17 7.08 -10.24
C SER A 127 9.96 7.53 -9.41
N PRO A 128 8.91 6.69 -9.31
CA PRO A 128 7.70 7.06 -8.57
C PRO A 128 7.96 7.37 -7.10
N GLU A 129 8.84 6.59 -6.43
CA GLU A 129 9.14 6.79 -5.01
C GLU A 129 9.88 8.12 -4.78
N HIS A 130 10.81 8.49 -5.68
CA HIS A 130 11.51 9.77 -5.57
C HIS A 130 10.57 10.95 -5.86
N THR A 131 9.66 10.81 -6.83
CA THR A 131 8.61 11.80 -7.10
C THR A 131 7.74 12.04 -5.87
N LEU A 132 7.31 10.96 -5.19
CA LEU A 132 6.55 11.06 -3.94
C LEU A 132 7.38 11.72 -2.83
N HIS A 133 8.65 11.33 -2.68
CA HIS A 133 9.56 11.95 -1.72
C HIS A 133 9.68 13.46 -1.92
N LYS A 134 9.90 13.91 -3.17
CA LYS A 134 9.95 15.34 -3.50
C LYS A 134 8.65 16.06 -3.15
N ALA A 135 7.51 15.45 -3.42
CA ALA A 135 6.20 16.03 -3.11
C ALA A 135 6.00 16.15 -1.59
N CYS A 136 6.32 15.12 -0.82
CA CYS A 136 6.23 15.13 0.64
C CYS A 136 7.17 16.18 1.25
N LYS A 137 8.41 16.24 0.75
CA LYS A 137 9.38 17.26 1.18
C LYS A 137 8.89 18.66 0.87
N ALA A 138 8.44 18.93 -0.34
CA ALA A 138 7.91 20.24 -0.74
C ALA A 138 6.70 20.65 0.11
N PHE A 139 5.80 19.71 0.40
CA PHE A 139 4.67 19.97 1.28
C PHE A 139 5.12 20.39 2.68
N THR A 140 6.07 19.65 3.26
CA THR A 140 6.62 19.98 4.58
C THR A 140 7.37 21.31 4.59
N ASP A 141 8.20 21.58 3.59
CA ASP A 141 8.99 22.82 3.47
C ASP A 141 8.07 24.05 3.39
N VAL A 142 6.94 23.96 2.67
CA VAL A 142 6.00 25.07 2.49
C VAL A 142 5.06 25.26 3.66
N THR A 143 4.61 24.16 4.28
CA THR A 143 3.52 24.20 5.27
C THR A 143 3.99 24.04 6.72
N GLY A 144 5.15 23.43 6.92
CA GLY A 144 5.61 22.96 8.22
C GLY A 144 4.76 21.83 8.80
N MET A 145 4.05 21.08 7.92
CA MET A 145 3.14 19.98 8.28
C MET A 145 3.56 18.69 7.59
N GLU A 146 3.05 17.58 8.09
CA GLU A 146 3.22 16.25 7.50
C GLU A 146 1.93 15.82 6.80
N PHE A 147 2.06 15.26 5.60
CA PHE A 147 0.94 14.64 4.88
C PHE A 147 0.93 13.14 5.16
N GLN A 148 -0.18 12.67 5.69
CA GLN A 148 -0.43 11.25 5.96
C GLN A 148 -1.53 10.71 5.05
N ALA A 149 -1.39 9.43 4.69
CA ALA A 149 -2.36 8.74 3.85
C ALA A 149 -2.56 7.30 4.33
N MET A 150 -3.69 6.73 3.95
CA MET A 150 -3.97 5.29 4.00
C MET A 150 -4.76 4.90 2.75
N GLY A 151 -4.67 3.63 2.37
CA GLY A 151 -5.47 3.07 1.28
C GLY A 151 -6.52 2.10 1.79
N GLU A 152 -7.63 2.03 1.09
CA GLU A 152 -8.59 0.93 1.11
C GLU A 152 -8.28 0.06 -0.11
N LEU A 153 -7.63 -1.08 0.12
CA LEU A 153 -7.14 -1.94 -0.97
C LEU A 153 -8.17 -3.02 -1.30
N GLU A 154 -8.92 -2.79 -2.36
CA GLU A 154 -9.88 -3.75 -2.89
C GLU A 154 -9.24 -4.67 -3.93
N TYR A 155 -9.67 -5.94 -3.93
CA TYR A 155 -9.22 -6.95 -4.88
C TYR A 155 -10.22 -8.09 -5.00
N TYR A 156 -10.25 -8.74 -6.18
CA TYR A 156 -11.01 -9.97 -6.37
C TYR A 156 -10.14 -11.19 -6.20
N VAL A 157 -10.70 -12.20 -5.53
CA VAL A 157 -10.18 -13.57 -5.48
C VAL A 157 -11.08 -14.44 -6.34
N ILE A 158 -10.46 -15.28 -7.18
CA ILE A 158 -11.15 -16.08 -8.18
C ILE A 158 -10.72 -17.55 -8.02
N SER A 159 -11.67 -18.44 -7.88
CA SER A 159 -11.43 -19.89 -7.81
C SER A 159 -12.59 -20.67 -8.44
N PRO A 160 -12.44 -21.98 -8.70
CA PRO A 160 -13.58 -22.81 -9.09
C PRO A 160 -14.71 -22.77 -8.08
N ASP A 161 -15.95 -22.66 -8.55
CA ASP A 161 -17.15 -22.69 -7.69
C ASP A 161 -17.44 -24.12 -7.23
N THR A 162 -17.60 -24.30 -5.93
CA THR A 162 -17.96 -25.60 -5.32
C THR A 162 -19.49 -25.80 -5.23
N GLY A 163 -20.27 -24.78 -5.51
CA GLY A 163 -21.74 -24.78 -5.37
C GLY A 163 -22.27 -24.78 -3.92
N MET A 164 -21.37 -24.80 -2.91
CA MET A 164 -21.79 -24.81 -1.50
C MET A 164 -21.94 -23.39 -0.96
N PHE A 165 -22.97 -23.17 -0.13
CA PHE A 165 -23.23 -21.90 0.57
C PHE A 165 -23.11 -20.70 -0.37
N GLN A 166 -23.83 -20.74 -1.48
CA GLN A 166 -23.78 -19.66 -2.47
C GLN A 166 -24.26 -18.34 -1.87
N ALA A 167 -23.45 -17.30 -2.04
CA ALA A 167 -23.82 -15.95 -1.66
C ALA A 167 -24.72 -15.31 -2.74
N THR A 168 -25.50 -14.32 -2.32
CA THR A 168 -26.34 -13.57 -3.26
C THR A 168 -25.48 -12.64 -4.13
N ASP A 169 -25.71 -12.64 -5.43
CA ASP A 169 -25.01 -11.80 -6.40
C ASP A 169 -25.00 -10.33 -5.99
N GLN A 170 -23.82 -9.72 -5.93
CA GLN A 170 -23.59 -8.32 -5.55
C GLN A 170 -24.12 -7.98 -4.14
N ARG A 171 -24.04 -8.94 -3.20
CA ARG A 171 -24.48 -8.77 -1.79
C ARG A 171 -23.41 -9.27 -0.81
N GLY A 172 -22.13 -9.22 -1.21
CA GLY A 172 -21.01 -9.72 -0.41
C GLY A 172 -20.58 -8.80 0.75
N TYR A 173 -21.08 -7.58 0.81
CA TYR A 173 -20.59 -6.58 1.77
C TYR A 173 -20.72 -7.06 3.23
N HIS A 174 -19.59 -7.16 3.92
CA HIS A 174 -19.45 -7.67 5.28
C HIS A 174 -19.96 -9.11 5.49
N GLU A 175 -20.11 -9.89 4.40
CA GLU A 175 -20.49 -11.27 4.52
C GLU A 175 -19.44 -12.07 5.28
N SER A 176 -19.88 -13.04 6.06
CA SER A 176 -19.01 -13.92 6.85
C SER A 176 -18.95 -15.33 6.27
N ALA A 177 -17.98 -16.13 6.75
CA ALA A 177 -17.93 -17.55 6.42
C ALA A 177 -19.19 -18.27 6.95
N PRO A 178 -19.75 -19.26 6.23
CA PRO A 178 -19.22 -19.88 5.01
C PRO A 178 -19.64 -19.20 3.69
N TYR A 179 -20.41 -18.13 3.73
CA TYR A 179 -20.85 -17.41 2.54
C TYR A 179 -19.71 -16.57 1.93
N ALA A 180 -18.85 -15.96 2.75
CA ALA A 180 -17.57 -15.42 2.32
C ALA A 180 -16.53 -16.56 2.21
N LYS A 181 -16.22 -16.95 0.98
CA LYS A 181 -15.38 -18.14 0.70
C LYS A 181 -13.90 -17.91 1.03
N PHE A 182 -13.45 -16.66 0.93
CA PHE A 182 -12.03 -16.32 1.06
C PHE A 182 -11.70 -15.61 2.39
N ASN A 183 -12.53 -15.80 3.42
CA ASN A 183 -12.31 -15.21 4.74
C ASN A 183 -10.93 -15.59 5.32
N ASP A 184 -10.57 -16.88 5.30
CA ASP A 184 -9.31 -17.35 5.85
C ASP A 184 -8.12 -16.87 5.03
N PHE A 185 -8.26 -16.82 3.71
CA PHE A 185 -7.25 -16.22 2.83
C PHE A 185 -7.04 -14.73 3.16
N ARG A 186 -8.11 -13.95 3.28
CA ARG A 186 -8.03 -12.51 3.62
C ARG A 186 -7.37 -12.29 4.98
N THR A 187 -7.78 -13.01 6.01
CA THR A 187 -7.23 -12.86 7.36
C THR A 187 -5.76 -13.28 7.42
N GLN A 188 -5.35 -14.28 6.66
CA GLN A 188 -3.95 -14.65 6.54
C GLN A 188 -3.14 -13.57 5.77
N CYS A 189 -3.69 -12.98 4.70
CA CYS A 189 -3.09 -11.83 4.03
C CYS A 189 -2.85 -10.69 5.03
N MET A 190 -3.86 -10.33 5.82
CA MET A 190 -3.75 -9.27 6.84
C MET A 190 -2.64 -9.58 7.85
N SER A 191 -2.57 -10.81 8.34
CA SER A 191 -1.52 -11.24 9.27
C SER A 191 -0.11 -11.08 8.65
N TYR A 192 0.09 -11.53 7.42
CA TYR A 192 1.40 -11.42 6.76
C TYR A 192 1.76 -9.97 6.42
N ILE A 193 0.78 -9.16 5.98
CA ILE A 193 1.00 -7.73 5.75
C ILE A 193 1.41 -7.04 7.05
N ALA A 194 0.76 -7.35 8.16
CA ALA A 194 1.12 -6.78 9.46
C ALA A 194 2.53 -7.21 9.91
N GLN A 195 2.91 -8.48 9.71
CA GLN A 195 4.25 -8.98 9.99
C GLN A 195 5.33 -8.30 9.14
N THR A 196 5.00 -7.90 7.93
CA THR A 196 5.91 -7.14 7.03
C THR A 196 5.92 -5.64 7.28
N GLY A 197 5.25 -5.16 8.33
CA GLY A 197 5.26 -3.75 8.77
C GLY A 197 4.06 -2.93 8.35
N GLY A 198 3.10 -3.53 7.60
CA GLY A 198 1.88 -2.84 7.22
C GLY A 198 0.97 -2.55 8.42
N GLN A 199 0.51 -1.32 8.52
CA GLN A 199 -0.38 -0.87 9.60
C GLN A 199 -1.83 -1.15 9.21
N ILE A 200 -2.31 -2.35 9.55
CA ILE A 200 -3.67 -2.79 9.20
C ILE A 200 -4.69 -2.23 10.19
N LYS A 201 -5.80 -1.73 9.67
CA LYS A 201 -6.97 -1.30 10.43
C LYS A 201 -7.97 -2.45 10.57
N TYR A 202 -8.49 -2.94 9.46
CA TYR A 202 -9.36 -4.12 9.35
C TYR A 202 -9.44 -4.62 7.91
N GLY A 203 -10.19 -5.71 7.69
CA GLY A 203 -10.53 -6.21 6.36
C GLY A 203 -11.87 -6.94 6.37
N HIS A 204 -12.57 -6.91 5.25
CA HIS A 204 -13.89 -7.50 5.08
C HIS A 204 -14.12 -7.97 3.64
N SER A 205 -15.20 -8.73 3.43
CA SER A 205 -15.74 -8.99 2.10
C SER A 205 -16.43 -7.73 1.58
N GLU A 206 -16.20 -7.41 0.31
CA GLU A 206 -16.83 -6.29 -0.38
C GLU A 206 -18.08 -6.70 -1.17
N VAL A 207 -18.77 -5.71 -1.76
CA VAL A 207 -20.06 -5.89 -2.48
C VAL A 207 -19.93 -6.93 -3.59
N GLY A 208 -18.81 -6.96 -4.29
CA GLY A 208 -18.60 -7.77 -5.47
C GLY A 208 -18.54 -9.26 -5.17
N ASN A 209 -19.62 -9.96 -5.53
CA ASN A 209 -19.74 -11.40 -5.40
C ASN A 209 -20.60 -11.92 -6.55
N PHE A 210 -20.08 -12.83 -7.37
CA PHE A 210 -20.82 -13.46 -8.48
C PHE A 210 -20.12 -14.73 -8.98
N THR A 211 -20.87 -15.56 -9.67
CA THR A 211 -20.35 -16.73 -10.37
C THR A 211 -20.44 -16.51 -11.89
N LEU A 212 -19.38 -16.82 -12.60
CA LEU A 212 -19.31 -16.74 -14.05
C LEU A 212 -18.45 -17.89 -14.58
N ASP A 213 -18.93 -18.61 -15.58
CA ASP A 213 -18.20 -19.73 -16.26
C ASP A 213 -17.65 -20.78 -15.28
N GLY A 214 -18.39 -21.11 -14.23
CA GLY A 214 -18.00 -22.09 -13.22
C GLY A 214 -16.96 -21.60 -12.22
N MET A 215 -16.63 -20.32 -12.25
CA MET A 215 -15.72 -19.67 -11.29
C MET A 215 -16.49 -18.75 -10.37
N ILE A 216 -16.11 -18.73 -9.10
CA ILE A 216 -16.57 -17.73 -8.14
C ILE A 216 -15.62 -16.55 -8.14
N TYR A 217 -16.18 -15.36 -8.12
CA TYR A 217 -15.51 -14.07 -8.00
C TYR A 217 -15.99 -13.41 -6.70
N GLU A 218 -15.10 -13.21 -5.75
CA GLU A 218 -15.42 -12.58 -4.48
C GLU A 218 -14.46 -11.42 -4.23
N GLN A 219 -15.02 -10.24 -4.03
CA GLN A 219 -14.29 -9.04 -3.72
C GLN A 219 -13.98 -8.97 -2.23
N ASN A 220 -12.77 -8.59 -1.90
CA ASN A 220 -12.28 -8.41 -0.56
C ASN A 220 -11.61 -7.04 -0.45
N GLU A 221 -11.61 -6.49 0.75
CA GLU A 221 -10.97 -5.21 1.06
C GLU A 221 -10.13 -5.32 2.32
N ILE A 222 -8.97 -4.65 2.30
CA ILE A 222 -8.10 -4.45 3.47
C ILE A 222 -7.85 -2.95 3.61
N GLU A 223 -8.29 -2.39 4.74
CA GLU A 223 -8.03 -1.00 5.12
C GLU A 223 -6.78 -0.88 6.00
N PHE A 224 -6.05 0.19 5.78
CA PHE A 224 -4.84 0.54 6.54
C PHE A 224 -5.08 1.66 7.53
N LEU A 225 -4.13 1.87 8.44
CA LEU A 225 -4.08 3.06 9.29
C LEU A 225 -3.30 4.18 8.60
N PRO A 226 -3.63 5.45 8.87
CA PRO A 226 -2.90 6.58 8.30
C PRO A 226 -1.46 6.62 8.80
N VAL A 227 -0.53 6.65 7.84
CA VAL A 227 0.91 6.81 8.07
C VAL A 227 1.44 7.88 7.11
N ARG A 228 2.72 8.24 7.21
CA ARG A 228 3.35 9.14 6.23
C ARG A 228 3.09 8.63 4.82
N ALA A 229 2.86 9.52 3.87
CA ALA A 229 2.45 9.12 2.52
C ALA A 229 3.45 8.18 1.82
N GLU A 230 4.76 8.35 2.08
CA GLU A 230 5.79 7.43 1.57
C GLU A 230 5.66 6.02 2.18
N ASP A 231 5.38 5.92 3.48
CA ASP A 231 5.17 4.65 4.16
C ASP A 231 3.85 4.00 3.72
N ALA A 232 2.82 4.81 3.44
CA ALA A 232 1.55 4.34 2.89
C ALA A 232 1.72 3.71 1.50
N ALA A 233 2.54 4.31 0.63
CA ALA A 233 2.86 3.74 -0.67
C ALA A 233 3.66 2.43 -0.54
N ASP A 234 4.67 2.39 0.32
CA ASP A 234 5.50 1.21 0.57
C ASP A 234 4.65 0.03 1.07
N GLN A 235 3.80 0.26 2.09
CA GLN A 235 2.96 -0.82 2.63
C GLN A 235 1.93 -1.35 1.62
N LEU A 236 1.37 -0.51 0.74
CA LEU A 236 0.47 -0.96 -0.32
C LEU A 236 1.18 -1.82 -1.37
N MET A 237 2.42 -1.46 -1.73
CA MET A 237 3.23 -2.26 -2.66
C MET A 237 3.54 -3.64 -2.07
N ILE A 238 3.95 -3.70 -0.80
CA ILE A 238 4.20 -4.95 -0.09
C ILE A 238 2.90 -5.75 0.06
N ALA A 239 1.78 -5.11 0.41
CA ALA A 239 0.49 -5.78 0.55
C ALA A 239 0.04 -6.46 -0.76
N LYS A 240 0.13 -5.78 -1.89
CA LYS A 240 -0.18 -6.39 -3.19
C LYS A 240 0.73 -7.58 -3.51
N TRP A 241 1.99 -7.50 -3.12
CA TRP A 241 2.95 -8.60 -3.27
C TRP A 241 2.57 -9.78 -2.35
N VAL A 242 2.24 -9.55 -1.09
CA VAL A 242 1.79 -10.58 -0.14
C VAL A 242 0.53 -11.28 -0.65
N ILE A 243 -0.50 -10.51 -1.04
CA ILE A 243 -1.78 -11.06 -1.52
C ILE A 243 -1.58 -11.94 -2.76
N ARG A 244 -0.72 -11.52 -3.71
CA ARG A 244 -0.42 -12.34 -4.90
C ARG A 244 0.33 -13.61 -4.57
N ASN A 245 1.34 -13.55 -3.69
CA ASN A 245 2.11 -14.73 -3.29
C ASN A 245 1.24 -15.74 -2.53
N LEU A 246 0.42 -15.24 -1.63
CA LEU A 246 -0.49 -16.11 -0.89
C LEU A 246 -1.55 -16.71 -1.84
N GLY A 247 -2.10 -15.92 -2.76
CA GLY A 247 -3.02 -16.40 -3.81
C GLY A 247 -2.40 -17.53 -4.61
N TYR A 248 -1.15 -17.38 -5.05
CA TYR A 248 -0.42 -18.43 -5.74
C TYR A 248 -0.31 -19.72 -4.90
N ARG A 249 0.02 -19.60 -3.60
CA ARG A 249 0.11 -20.76 -2.70
C ARG A 249 -1.22 -21.49 -2.47
N TYR A 250 -2.33 -20.75 -2.46
CA TYR A 250 -3.67 -21.31 -2.36
C TYR A 250 -4.23 -21.84 -3.69
N GLY A 251 -3.55 -21.59 -4.81
CA GLY A 251 -4.08 -21.89 -6.15
C GLY A 251 -5.21 -20.94 -6.57
N TYR A 252 -5.30 -19.76 -5.97
CA TYR A 252 -6.28 -18.74 -6.30
C TYR A 252 -5.70 -17.73 -7.29
N ASN A 253 -6.53 -17.27 -8.23
CA ASN A 253 -6.19 -16.11 -9.03
C ASN A 253 -6.64 -14.83 -8.29
N VAL A 254 -5.76 -13.83 -8.22
CA VAL A 254 -6.02 -12.56 -7.56
C VAL A 254 -5.84 -11.42 -8.54
N THR A 255 -6.79 -10.48 -8.56
CA THR A 255 -6.70 -9.31 -9.43
C THR A 255 -7.05 -8.01 -8.70
N PHE A 256 -6.25 -6.97 -8.97
CA PHE A 256 -6.49 -5.59 -8.55
C PHE A 256 -7.02 -4.73 -9.70
N ALA A 257 -7.49 -5.36 -10.78
CA ALA A 257 -8.06 -4.63 -11.92
C ALA A 257 -9.28 -3.81 -11.48
N PRO A 258 -9.36 -2.53 -11.82
CA PRO A 258 -10.46 -1.64 -11.40
C PRO A 258 -11.84 -2.11 -11.86
N LYS A 259 -11.91 -2.83 -12.98
CA LYS A 259 -13.16 -3.39 -13.52
C LYS A 259 -12.87 -4.69 -14.25
N ILE A 260 -13.43 -5.79 -13.77
CA ILE A 260 -13.23 -7.11 -14.38
C ILE A 260 -14.37 -7.52 -15.30
N THR A 261 -15.59 -7.02 -15.04
CA THR A 261 -16.74 -7.24 -15.93
C THR A 261 -17.77 -6.11 -15.80
N ALA A 262 -18.47 -5.82 -16.88
CA ALA A 262 -19.53 -4.82 -16.88
C ALA A 262 -20.70 -5.27 -15.99
N GLY A 263 -21.36 -4.31 -15.36
CA GLY A 263 -22.54 -4.56 -14.53
C GLY A 263 -22.27 -5.13 -13.13
N LYS A 264 -21.02 -5.42 -12.79
CA LYS A 264 -20.62 -5.87 -11.45
C LYS A 264 -19.73 -4.82 -10.76
N ALA A 265 -19.59 -4.90 -9.44
CA ALA A 265 -18.76 -3.99 -8.69
C ALA A 265 -17.31 -3.99 -9.19
N GLY A 266 -16.71 -2.81 -9.28
CA GLY A 266 -15.29 -2.64 -9.58
C GLY A 266 -14.48 -2.51 -8.30
N SER A 267 -13.15 -2.67 -8.40
CA SER A 267 -12.22 -2.48 -7.28
C SER A 267 -11.69 -1.07 -7.26
N GLY A 268 -11.88 -0.38 -6.14
CA GLY A 268 -11.31 0.91 -5.82
C GLY A 268 -9.93 0.79 -5.17
N LEU A 269 -9.28 1.93 -5.08
CA LEU A 269 -8.21 2.19 -4.14
C LEU A 269 -8.51 3.59 -3.59
N HIS A 270 -9.38 3.67 -2.60
CA HIS A 270 -9.67 4.94 -1.96
C HIS A 270 -8.49 5.36 -1.09
N VAL A 271 -8.11 6.63 -1.21
CA VAL A 271 -6.97 7.17 -0.45
C VAL A 271 -7.51 8.16 0.56
N HIS A 272 -7.49 7.77 1.83
CA HIS A 272 -7.79 8.70 2.91
C HIS A 272 -6.57 9.55 3.23
N MET A 273 -6.78 10.82 3.50
CA MET A 273 -5.74 11.81 3.69
C MET A 273 -5.90 12.55 5.01
N ARG A 274 -4.78 12.75 5.71
CA ARG A 274 -4.73 13.52 6.95
C ARG A 274 -3.49 14.43 6.93
N ILE A 275 -3.66 15.67 7.36
CA ILE A 275 -2.57 16.62 7.55
C ILE A 275 -2.32 16.75 9.05
N VAL A 276 -1.06 16.60 9.46
CA VAL A 276 -0.65 16.57 10.85
C VAL A 276 0.42 17.61 11.10
N LYS A 277 0.35 18.30 12.25
CA LYS A 277 1.39 19.19 12.76
C LYS A 277 1.64 18.87 14.22
N ASP A 278 2.89 18.60 14.58
CA ASP A 278 3.29 18.27 15.95
C ASP A 278 2.43 17.14 16.57
N GLY A 279 2.14 16.10 15.77
CA GLY A 279 1.30 14.97 16.15
C GLY A 279 -0.22 15.27 16.19
N GLN A 280 -0.64 16.51 15.92
CA GLN A 280 -2.04 16.93 15.98
C GLN A 280 -2.69 16.98 14.60
N ASN A 281 -3.88 16.39 14.48
CA ASN A 281 -4.68 16.44 13.26
C ASN A 281 -5.11 17.88 12.95
N GLN A 282 -4.79 18.35 11.75
CA GLN A 282 -5.10 19.71 11.26
C GLN A 282 -6.37 19.77 10.39
N MET A 283 -7.07 18.65 10.19
CA MET A 283 -8.24 18.60 9.30
C MET A 283 -9.51 19.15 9.96
N LEU A 284 -9.57 19.15 11.28
CA LEU A 284 -10.70 19.64 12.04
C LEU A 284 -10.29 20.78 12.99
N LYS A 285 -11.20 21.73 13.19
CA LYS A 285 -11.13 22.78 14.20
C LYS A 285 -12.55 23.02 14.73
N ASP A 286 -12.69 22.97 16.05
CA ASP A 286 -13.98 23.19 16.74
C ASP A 286 -15.13 22.33 16.19
N GLY A 287 -14.84 21.08 15.80
CA GLY A 287 -15.83 20.11 15.29
C GLY A 287 -16.27 20.34 13.84
N VAL A 288 -15.62 21.26 13.12
CA VAL A 288 -15.88 21.53 11.71
C VAL A 288 -14.60 21.42 10.86
N LEU A 289 -14.75 21.31 9.53
CA LEU A 289 -13.61 21.33 8.62
C LEU A 289 -12.78 22.60 8.83
N SER A 290 -11.49 22.40 9.07
CA SER A 290 -10.53 23.48 9.21
C SER A 290 -10.29 24.23 7.89
N GLU A 291 -9.62 25.38 7.94
CA GLU A 291 -9.14 26.06 6.76
C GLU A 291 -8.12 25.21 5.99
N THR A 292 -7.26 24.47 6.67
CA THR A 292 -6.29 23.55 6.09
C THR A 292 -6.99 22.46 5.28
N ALA A 293 -8.03 21.83 5.84
CA ALA A 293 -8.82 20.83 5.12
C ALA A 293 -9.50 21.41 3.87
N ARG A 294 -10.10 22.59 3.98
CA ARG A 294 -10.75 23.27 2.84
C ARG A 294 -9.77 23.63 1.73
N LYS A 295 -8.54 24.06 2.08
CA LYS A 295 -7.47 24.32 1.11
C LYS A 295 -7.03 23.04 0.41
N ALA A 296 -6.89 21.93 1.15
CA ALA A 296 -6.55 20.64 0.58
C ALA A 296 -7.64 20.16 -0.40
N ILE A 297 -8.91 20.24 -0.03
CA ILE A 297 -10.04 19.93 -0.92
C ILE A 297 -10.00 20.78 -2.18
N ALA A 298 -9.81 22.10 -2.03
CA ALA A 298 -9.78 23.03 -3.19
C ALA A 298 -8.64 22.66 -4.17
N GLY A 299 -7.44 22.35 -3.66
CA GLY A 299 -6.32 21.91 -4.50
C GLY A 299 -6.61 20.59 -5.22
N MET A 300 -7.23 19.62 -4.56
CA MET A 300 -7.64 18.37 -5.20
C MET A 300 -8.71 18.59 -6.28
N MET A 301 -9.65 19.51 -6.06
CA MET A 301 -10.66 19.86 -7.07
C MET A 301 -10.04 20.52 -8.28
N GLU A 302 -9.11 21.45 -8.08
CA GLU A 302 -8.39 22.13 -9.16
C GLU A 302 -7.54 21.14 -9.99
N LEU A 303 -6.88 20.19 -9.30
CA LEU A 303 -6.00 19.21 -9.94
C LEU A 303 -6.72 17.90 -10.32
N ALA A 304 -8.03 17.82 -10.18
CA ALA A 304 -8.81 16.61 -10.44
C ALA A 304 -8.57 15.95 -11.80
N PRO A 305 -8.43 16.68 -12.92
CA PRO A 305 -8.11 16.06 -14.21
C PRO A 305 -6.75 15.35 -14.20
N SER A 306 -5.73 15.95 -13.58
CA SER A 306 -4.39 15.36 -13.45
C SER A 306 -4.43 14.15 -12.51
N ILE A 307 -5.07 14.25 -11.35
CA ILE A 307 -5.25 13.15 -10.40
C ILE A 307 -5.95 11.97 -11.10
N THR A 308 -7.00 12.22 -11.87
CA THR A 308 -7.72 11.20 -12.63
C THR A 308 -6.83 10.52 -13.65
N ALA A 309 -6.01 11.27 -14.39
CA ALA A 309 -5.12 10.72 -15.40
C ALA A 309 -4.02 9.82 -14.79
N PHE A 310 -3.43 10.23 -13.68
CA PHE A 310 -2.38 9.47 -13.00
C PHE A 310 -2.94 8.32 -12.14
N GLY A 311 -4.13 8.47 -11.55
CA GLY A 311 -4.78 7.43 -10.76
C GLY A 311 -5.41 6.33 -11.61
N ASN A 312 -5.89 6.65 -12.81
CA ASN A 312 -6.52 5.71 -13.75
C ASN A 312 -5.63 5.51 -14.98
N THR A 313 -4.56 4.73 -14.81
CA THR A 313 -3.44 4.59 -15.75
C THR A 313 -3.77 3.81 -17.03
N ASN A 314 -4.92 3.16 -17.10
CA ASN A 314 -5.33 2.39 -18.30
C ASN A 314 -6.82 2.62 -18.63
N PRO A 315 -7.24 2.39 -19.89
CA PRO A 315 -8.62 2.62 -20.31
C PRO A 315 -9.67 1.85 -19.50
N THR A 316 -9.35 0.65 -19.04
CA THR A 316 -10.29 -0.19 -18.26
C THR A 316 -10.61 0.40 -16.88
N SER A 317 -9.75 1.25 -16.35
CA SER A 317 -10.00 1.96 -15.10
C SER A 317 -11.27 2.83 -15.20
N TYR A 318 -11.50 3.43 -16.36
CA TYR A 318 -12.67 4.33 -16.58
C TYR A 318 -14.00 3.56 -16.67
N PHE A 319 -13.99 2.25 -16.93
CA PHE A 319 -15.21 1.42 -16.88
C PHE A 319 -15.77 1.24 -15.45
N ARG A 320 -14.94 1.54 -14.42
CA ARG A 320 -15.41 1.59 -13.04
C ARG A 320 -16.20 2.87 -12.74
N LEU A 321 -15.89 3.98 -13.40
CA LEU A 321 -16.47 5.30 -13.14
C LEU A 321 -17.86 5.43 -13.78
N VAL A 322 -18.81 4.66 -13.29
CA VAL A 322 -20.19 4.62 -13.76
C VAL A 322 -21.20 4.95 -12.65
N PRO A 323 -22.35 5.55 -12.95
CA PRO A 323 -23.34 5.88 -11.94
C PRO A 323 -23.81 4.65 -11.14
N HIS A 324 -24.13 4.86 -9.87
CA HIS A 324 -24.69 3.87 -8.94
C HIS A 324 -23.76 2.69 -8.59
N GLN A 325 -22.45 2.84 -8.76
CA GLN A 325 -21.45 1.82 -8.40
C GLN A 325 -20.34 2.39 -7.50
N GLU A 326 -20.68 3.28 -6.58
CA GLU A 326 -19.78 3.87 -5.58
C GLU A 326 -18.47 4.42 -6.17
N ALA A 327 -18.58 5.06 -7.33
CA ALA A 327 -17.46 5.68 -8.03
C ALA A 327 -17.78 7.12 -8.39
N PRO A 328 -16.82 8.04 -8.33
CA PRO A 328 -17.04 9.44 -8.68
C PRO A 328 -17.27 9.58 -10.18
N THR A 329 -18.40 10.16 -10.55
CA THR A 329 -18.72 10.50 -11.95
C THR A 329 -18.64 11.99 -12.22
N ASN A 330 -18.43 12.79 -11.18
CA ASN A 330 -18.34 14.25 -11.26
C ASN A 330 -17.19 14.76 -10.38
N VAL A 331 -16.56 15.86 -10.81
CA VAL A 331 -15.58 16.59 -10.02
C VAL A 331 -16.31 17.47 -9.02
N CYS A 332 -16.53 16.95 -7.84
CA CYS A 332 -17.14 17.66 -6.72
C CYS A 332 -16.68 17.06 -5.40
N TRP A 333 -16.94 17.75 -4.30
CA TRP A 333 -16.72 17.25 -2.96
C TRP A 333 -18.01 17.32 -2.14
N GLY A 334 -18.11 16.55 -1.09
CA GLY A 334 -19.31 16.53 -0.25
C GLY A 334 -19.11 15.84 1.08
N ASP A 335 -20.01 16.18 2.02
CA ASP A 335 -20.08 15.56 3.32
C ASP A 335 -20.91 14.26 3.22
N ARG A 336 -20.32 13.14 3.64
CA ARG A 336 -20.95 11.81 3.72
C ARG A 336 -21.54 11.28 2.41
N ASN A 337 -21.07 11.76 1.28
CA ASN A 337 -21.55 11.38 -0.06
C ASN A 337 -20.52 10.48 -0.77
N ARG A 338 -20.87 9.23 -1.09
CA ARG A 338 -19.99 8.26 -1.76
C ARG A 338 -19.90 8.41 -3.28
N SER A 339 -20.63 9.37 -3.87
CA SER A 339 -20.61 9.61 -5.32
C SER A 339 -19.74 10.78 -5.75
N VAL A 340 -19.03 11.40 -4.82
CA VAL A 340 -18.15 12.57 -5.07
C VAL A 340 -16.70 12.14 -5.20
N LEU A 341 -15.86 13.01 -5.81
CA LEU A 341 -14.43 12.75 -5.96
C LEU A 341 -13.69 12.88 -4.62
N VAL A 342 -14.04 13.86 -3.79
CA VAL A 342 -13.50 14.01 -2.43
C VAL A 342 -14.62 13.98 -1.41
N ARG A 343 -14.58 12.99 -0.55
CA ARG A 343 -15.57 12.80 0.51
C ARG A 343 -15.02 13.27 1.86
N VAL A 344 -15.86 14.00 2.61
CA VAL A 344 -15.67 14.17 4.04
C VAL A 344 -16.45 13.05 4.73
N PRO A 345 -15.79 12.03 5.31
CA PRO A 345 -16.47 10.89 5.90
C PRO A 345 -17.24 11.29 7.17
N LEU A 346 -18.15 10.43 7.62
CA LEU A 346 -18.84 10.61 8.88
C LEU A 346 -17.83 10.60 10.03
N GLY A 347 -17.57 11.78 10.60
CA GLY A 347 -16.68 11.94 11.73
C GLY A 347 -17.37 11.75 13.06
N TRP A 348 -16.75 11.05 13.99
CA TRP A 348 -17.15 10.96 15.38
C TRP A 348 -16.58 12.12 16.21
N ALA A 349 -16.00 13.12 15.55
CA ALA A 349 -15.14 14.18 16.07
C ALA A 349 -15.66 14.92 17.30
N ALA A 350 -16.94 14.88 17.58
CA ALA A 350 -17.54 15.66 18.67
C ALA A 350 -17.74 14.87 19.96
N LYS A 351 -17.46 13.59 20.04
CA LYS A 351 -18.00 12.78 21.14
C LYS A 351 -17.01 11.90 21.92
N THR A 352 -15.83 11.58 21.45
CA THR A 352 -14.87 10.76 22.21
C THR A 352 -13.42 10.99 21.81
N ASP A 353 -12.48 10.82 22.76
CA ASP A 353 -11.02 10.81 22.53
C ASP A 353 -10.56 9.71 21.58
N MET A 354 -11.41 8.73 21.26
CA MET A 354 -11.15 7.68 20.29
C MET A 354 -11.18 8.16 18.84
N CYS A 355 -11.64 9.36 18.58
CA CYS A 355 -11.84 9.88 17.22
C CYS A 355 -10.64 10.63 16.64
N THR A 356 -9.54 10.72 17.36
CA THR A 356 -8.31 11.35 16.86
C THR A 356 -7.68 10.60 15.67
N LEU A 357 -8.08 9.34 15.44
CA LEU A 357 -7.66 8.53 14.30
C LEU A 357 -8.64 8.58 13.11
N ALA A 358 -9.75 9.24 13.24
CA ALA A 358 -10.93 8.95 12.44
C ALA A 358 -11.40 10.07 11.50
N ASN A 359 -10.58 10.98 11.04
CA ASN A 359 -11.04 11.99 10.09
C ASN A 359 -10.03 12.29 8.98
N PRO A 360 -9.66 11.30 8.16
CA PRO A 360 -9.05 11.60 6.87
C PRO A 360 -10.13 12.11 5.90
N LEU A 361 -9.72 12.87 4.90
CA LEU A 361 -10.49 13.03 3.68
C LEU A 361 -10.27 11.76 2.83
N GLU A 362 -11.33 11.25 2.25
CA GLU A 362 -11.32 10.12 1.32
C GLU A 362 -11.31 10.60 -0.12
#